data_73bf6e313711cf190e5de46960e99c44
#
_entry.id   73bf6e313711cf190e5de46960e99c44
#
_cell.length_a   1.000
_cell.length_b   1.000
_cell.length_c   1.000
_cell.angle_alpha   90.00
_cell.angle_beta   90.00
_cell.angle_gamma   90.00
#
_symmetry.space_group_name_H-M   'P 1'
#
loop_
_entity.id
_entity.type
_entity.pdbx_description
1 polymer ?
#
loop_
_entity_poly.entity_id
_entity_poly.type
_entity_poly.pdbx_seq_one_letter_code
_entity_poly.pdbx_strand_id
1 'polypeptide(L)'
;MKIWKFAVLMLTALALLAGCNKKDKDINVVGSWKLDDISAVTKAGQTYGIVVYIDFKADGTFETWQLMQAGRYLHYTGTWQYVKKGITGVYTDGSAWGSSSYDVDIDGNMMVLTAKNGTDEMTTYVRAEVPADVKANALDK
;
A
#
# COMPACT_ATOMS: atom_id res chain seq x y z
N MET A 1 -23.02 29.04 50.24
CA MET A 1 -23.86 28.07 49.55
C MET A 1 -24.22 28.47 48.12
N LYS A 2 -23.25 28.94 47.36
CA LYS A 2 -23.45 29.29 45.94
C LYS A 2 -22.41 28.70 45.04
N ILE A 3 -21.82 27.58 45.41
CA ILE A 3 -20.67 26.96 44.69
C ILE A 3 -21.12 25.76 43.85
N TRP A 4 -22.40 25.42 43.86
CA TRP A 4 -22.89 24.19 43.20
C TRP A 4 -23.47 24.38 41.81
N LYS A 5 -23.35 25.57 41.26
CA LYS A 5 -23.91 25.84 39.92
C LYS A 5 -22.86 25.88 38.82
N PHE A 6 -21.61 25.69 39.13
CA PHE A 6 -20.51 25.73 38.11
C PHE A 6 -19.93 24.37 37.74
N ALA A 7 -20.40 23.28 38.35
CA ALA A 7 -19.91 21.94 38.06
C ALA A 7 -20.62 21.21 36.92
N VAL A 8 -21.71 21.75 36.38
CA VAL A 8 -22.52 21.07 35.37
C VAL A 8 -22.21 21.55 33.94
N LEU A 9 -21.47 22.64 33.79
CA LEU A 9 -21.23 23.23 32.46
C LEU A 9 -19.98 22.77 31.78
N MET A 10 -19.14 21.93 32.42
CA MET A 10 -17.91 21.42 31.82
C MET A 10 -18.00 20.01 31.22
N LEU A 11 -19.15 19.36 31.34
CA LEU A 11 -19.29 17.99 30.85
C LEU A 11 -19.92 17.90 29.44
N THR A 12 -20.36 19.00 28.89
CA THR A 12 -21.01 19.00 27.57
C THR A 12 -20.08 19.40 26.41
N ALA A 13 -18.87 19.85 26.69
CA ALA A 13 -17.92 20.26 25.66
C ALA A 13 -17.06 19.10 25.12
N LEU A 14 -17.02 17.95 25.78
CA LEU A 14 -16.20 16.81 25.34
C LEU A 14 -16.93 15.85 24.39
N ALA A 15 -18.24 15.97 24.27
CA ALA A 15 -19.02 15.06 23.42
C ALA A 15 -19.08 15.47 21.94
N LEU A 16 -18.62 16.68 21.61
CA LEU A 16 -18.69 17.20 20.23
C LEU A 16 -17.45 16.95 19.39
N LEU A 17 -16.38 16.44 19.98
CA LEU A 17 -15.15 16.12 19.23
C LEU A 17 -15.09 14.66 18.75
N ALA A 18 -16.00 13.81 19.16
CA ALA A 18 -16.05 12.41 18.76
C ALA A 18 -16.85 12.18 17.46
N GLY A 19 -17.52 13.19 16.92
CA GLY A 19 -18.46 13.04 15.80
C GLY A 19 -17.92 13.40 14.41
N CYS A 20 -16.72 13.94 14.29
CA CYS A 20 -16.22 14.48 13.01
C CYS A 20 -15.08 13.71 12.36
N ASN A 21 -14.60 12.63 12.95
CA ASN A 21 -13.65 11.74 12.29
C ASN A 21 -14.41 10.57 11.68
N LYS A 22 -14.93 10.74 10.47
CA LYS A 22 -14.98 9.62 9.55
C LYS A 22 -13.50 9.27 9.33
N LYS A 23 -12.99 8.33 10.14
CA LYS A 23 -11.71 7.71 9.87
C LYS A 23 -11.77 7.22 8.45
N ASP A 24 -10.95 7.77 7.57
CA ASP A 24 -10.56 7.03 6.39
C ASP A 24 -10.26 5.62 6.90
N LYS A 25 -10.88 4.59 6.29
CA LYS A 25 -10.60 3.19 6.62
C LYS A 25 -9.13 3.11 6.94
N ASP A 26 -8.76 2.61 8.12
CA ASP A 26 -7.36 2.50 8.51
C ASP A 26 -6.65 1.62 7.48
N ILE A 27 -6.09 2.26 6.46
CA ILE A 27 -5.37 1.61 5.39
C ILE A 27 -4.05 1.15 5.98
N ASN A 28 -3.87 -0.16 6.13
CA ASN A 28 -2.61 -0.73 6.61
C ASN A 28 -2.00 -1.60 5.52
N VAL A 29 -1.04 -1.02 4.80
CA VAL A 29 -0.30 -1.75 3.76
C VAL A 29 0.90 -2.52 4.31
N VAL A 30 1.31 -2.30 5.55
CA VAL A 30 2.49 -2.93 6.15
C VAL A 30 2.38 -4.45 6.07
N GLY A 31 3.45 -5.09 5.61
CA GLY A 31 3.55 -6.52 5.41
C GLY A 31 3.83 -6.90 3.96
N SER A 32 3.81 -8.20 3.69
CA SER A 32 4.17 -8.75 2.40
C SER A 32 2.95 -9.09 1.56
N TRP A 33 3.06 -8.81 0.26
CA TRP A 33 2.01 -8.96 -0.71
C TRP A 33 2.54 -9.62 -1.98
N LYS A 34 1.70 -10.39 -2.65
CA LYS A 34 1.98 -10.96 -3.97
C LYS A 34 1.00 -10.41 -4.99
N LEU A 35 1.48 -10.02 -6.14
CA LEU A 35 0.64 -9.61 -7.26
C LEU A 35 -0.26 -10.78 -7.69
N ASP A 36 -1.57 -10.54 -7.72
CA ASP A 36 -2.58 -11.50 -8.14
C ASP A 36 -3.10 -11.21 -9.55
N ASP A 37 -3.41 -9.94 -9.84
CA ASP A 37 -3.91 -9.51 -11.14
C ASP A 37 -3.39 -8.13 -11.55
N ILE A 38 -3.13 -7.99 -12.85
CA ILE A 38 -2.84 -6.72 -13.51
C ILE A 38 -3.83 -6.53 -14.65
N SER A 39 -4.78 -5.63 -14.50
CA SER A 39 -5.82 -5.39 -15.51
C SER A 39 -5.27 -4.91 -16.87
N ALA A 40 -4.09 -4.29 -16.90
CA ALA A 40 -3.45 -3.82 -18.12
C ALA A 40 -2.80 -4.93 -18.98
N VAL A 41 -2.49 -6.07 -18.38
CA VAL A 41 -1.77 -7.17 -19.04
C VAL A 41 -2.72 -8.08 -19.84
N THR A 42 -4.02 -7.98 -19.61
CA THR A 42 -5.02 -8.84 -20.24
C THR A 42 -5.47 -8.38 -21.63
N LYS A 43 -5.01 -7.22 -22.10
CA LYS A 43 -5.50 -6.63 -23.37
C LYS A 43 -5.16 -7.40 -24.64
N ALA A 44 -4.32 -8.42 -24.59
CA ALA A 44 -3.90 -9.15 -25.79
C ALA A 44 -4.00 -10.68 -25.68
N GLY A 45 -4.66 -11.22 -24.65
CA GLY A 45 -4.76 -12.69 -24.46
C GLY A 45 -3.41 -13.36 -24.20
N GLN A 46 -2.36 -12.60 -23.91
CA GLN A 46 -1.03 -13.12 -23.58
C GLN A 46 -0.88 -13.16 -22.06
N THR A 47 -0.75 -14.36 -21.53
CA THR A 47 -0.34 -14.56 -20.15
C THR A 47 1.14 -14.26 -20.05
N TYR A 48 1.49 -13.07 -19.57
CA TYR A 48 2.87 -12.80 -19.19
C TYR A 48 3.12 -13.45 -17.84
N GLY A 49 4.16 -14.26 -17.72
CA GLY A 49 4.58 -14.90 -16.47
C GLY A 49 5.22 -13.90 -15.52
N ILE A 50 4.48 -12.85 -15.16
CA ILE A 50 4.95 -11.81 -14.22
C ILE A 50 4.61 -12.24 -12.80
N VAL A 51 5.64 -12.30 -11.95
CA VAL A 51 5.47 -12.51 -10.51
C VAL A 51 6.09 -11.33 -9.78
N VAL A 52 5.33 -10.71 -8.89
CA VAL A 52 5.80 -9.58 -8.08
C VAL A 52 5.45 -9.84 -6.63
N TYR A 53 6.44 -9.71 -5.76
CA TYR A 53 6.26 -9.62 -4.32
C TYR A 53 6.66 -8.23 -3.86
N ILE A 54 5.92 -7.65 -2.93
CA ILE A 54 6.24 -6.38 -2.29
C ILE A 54 6.15 -6.56 -0.78
N ASP A 55 7.15 -6.06 -0.06
CA ASP A 55 7.16 -6.00 1.39
C ASP A 55 7.24 -4.54 1.83
N PHE A 56 6.15 -4.03 2.41
CA PHE A 56 6.09 -2.70 3.00
C PHE A 56 6.43 -2.78 4.48
N LYS A 57 7.50 -2.12 4.89
CA LYS A 57 7.97 -2.09 6.27
C LYS A 57 7.42 -0.87 7.01
N ALA A 58 7.18 -1.02 8.30
CA ALA A 58 6.64 0.03 9.15
C ALA A 58 7.58 1.25 9.28
N ASP A 59 8.87 1.08 9.00
CA ASP A 59 9.87 2.16 9.01
C ASP A 59 9.84 3.07 7.78
N GLY A 60 8.92 2.84 6.83
CA GLY A 60 8.81 3.61 5.61
C GLY A 60 9.70 3.12 4.47
N THR A 61 10.32 1.97 4.58
CA THR A 61 11.03 1.31 3.50
C THR A 61 10.20 0.22 2.85
N PHE A 62 10.50 -0.12 1.61
CA PHE A 62 9.92 -1.28 0.93
C PHE A 62 10.97 -2.05 0.16
N GLU A 63 10.67 -3.30 -0.08
CA GLU A 63 11.40 -4.16 -0.99
C GLU A 63 10.43 -4.78 -2.00
N THR A 64 10.88 -5.00 -3.21
CA THR A 64 10.12 -5.72 -4.22
C THR A 64 11.00 -6.70 -4.97
N TRP A 65 10.43 -7.85 -5.28
CA TRP A 65 11.04 -8.92 -6.06
C TRP A 65 10.17 -9.14 -7.29
N GLN A 66 10.74 -8.93 -8.46
CA GLN A 66 10.02 -8.98 -9.72
C GLN A 66 10.64 -10.00 -10.66
N LEU A 67 9.82 -10.94 -11.12
CA LEU A 67 10.17 -11.87 -12.18
C LEU A 67 9.36 -11.51 -13.43
N MET A 68 10.06 -11.13 -14.48
CA MET A 68 9.46 -10.77 -15.76
C MET A 68 9.74 -11.88 -16.77
N GLN A 69 8.72 -12.67 -17.13
CA GLN A 69 8.73 -13.76 -18.09
C GLN A 69 9.54 -15.00 -17.65
N ALA A 70 10.86 -14.90 -17.55
CA ALA A 70 11.74 -15.99 -17.13
C ALA A 70 13.07 -15.45 -16.61
N GLY A 71 13.81 -16.25 -15.87
CA GLY A 71 15.13 -15.90 -15.38
C GLY A 71 15.15 -15.75 -13.87
N ARG A 72 15.84 -14.72 -13.38
CA ARG A 72 15.96 -14.44 -11.96
C ARG A 72 15.03 -13.32 -11.53
N TYR A 73 14.60 -13.38 -10.28
CA TYR A 73 13.96 -12.25 -9.65
C TYR A 73 14.92 -11.07 -9.57
N LEU A 74 14.42 -9.87 -9.86
CA LEU A 74 15.12 -8.62 -9.64
C LEU A 74 14.64 -8.03 -8.32
N HIS A 75 15.56 -7.68 -7.46
CA HIS A 75 15.29 -7.09 -6.15
C HIS A 75 15.52 -5.59 -6.20
N TYR A 76 14.50 -4.84 -5.83
CA TYR A 76 14.53 -3.39 -5.72
C TYR A 76 14.18 -2.97 -4.31
N THR A 77 14.75 -1.88 -3.87
CA THR A 77 14.46 -1.25 -2.58
C THR A 77 14.04 0.20 -2.77
N GLY A 78 13.40 0.76 -1.77
CA GLY A 78 13.01 2.16 -1.80
C GLY A 78 12.33 2.59 -0.51
N THR A 79 11.69 3.74 -0.58
CA THR A 79 10.92 4.32 0.51
C THR A 79 9.49 4.60 0.08
N TRP A 80 8.56 4.53 1.02
CA TRP A 80 7.15 4.78 0.80
C TRP A 80 6.55 5.59 1.94
N GLN A 81 5.42 6.21 1.70
CA GLN A 81 4.65 6.90 2.71
C GLN A 81 3.16 6.92 2.36
N TYR A 82 2.34 7.08 3.38
CA TYR A 82 0.93 7.34 3.17
C TYR A 82 0.71 8.73 2.60
N VAL A 83 -0.22 8.83 1.66
CA VAL A 83 -0.80 10.07 1.17
C VAL A 83 -2.32 9.96 1.31
N LYS A 84 -3.04 11.04 1.00
CA LYS A 84 -4.50 10.99 1.07
C LYS A 84 -5.05 9.83 0.23
N LYS A 85 -5.79 8.94 0.88
CA LYS A 85 -6.42 7.72 0.32
C LYS A 85 -5.47 6.65 -0.21
N GLY A 86 -4.17 6.78 0.01
CA GLY A 86 -3.26 5.81 -0.58
C GLY A 86 -1.81 5.94 -0.17
N ILE A 87 -0.94 5.59 -1.09
CA ILE A 87 0.50 5.55 -0.90
C ILE A 87 1.26 6.17 -2.07
N THR A 88 2.44 6.67 -1.79
CA THR A 88 3.45 7.04 -2.78
C THR A 88 4.82 6.47 -2.39
N GLY A 89 5.72 6.36 -3.33
CA GLY A 89 7.07 5.88 -3.07
C GLY A 89 8.04 6.15 -4.20
N VAL A 90 9.32 5.97 -3.86
CA VAL A 90 10.43 6.09 -4.80
C VAL A 90 11.42 4.96 -4.58
N TYR A 91 12.06 4.52 -5.64
CA TYR A 91 13.15 3.56 -5.57
C TYR A 91 14.44 4.20 -5.04
N THR A 92 15.34 3.39 -4.53
CA THR A 92 16.62 3.86 -3.97
C THR A 92 17.48 4.61 -5.00
N ASP A 93 17.35 4.28 -6.28
CA ASP A 93 18.03 5.00 -7.38
C ASP A 93 17.41 6.38 -7.69
N GLY A 94 16.34 6.76 -6.98
CA GLY A 94 15.62 8.02 -7.17
C GLY A 94 14.52 7.97 -8.22
N SER A 95 14.35 6.86 -8.94
CA SER A 95 13.25 6.71 -9.88
C SER A 95 11.92 6.59 -9.15
N ALA A 96 10.87 7.20 -9.73
CA ALA A 96 9.52 7.11 -9.20
C ALA A 96 8.84 5.79 -9.60
N TRP A 97 7.81 5.42 -8.86
CA TRP A 97 6.89 4.37 -9.29
C TRP A 97 6.20 4.75 -10.61
N GLY A 98 5.55 3.79 -11.26
CA GLY A 98 4.84 4.02 -12.53
C GLY A 98 3.71 5.05 -12.46
N SER A 99 3.20 5.33 -11.27
CA SER A 99 2.31 6.44 -10.96
C SER A 99 2.88 7.26 -9.81
N SER A 100 2.58 8.56 -9.77
CA SER A 100 3.00 9.44 -8.67
C SER A 100 2.43 9.02 -7.32
N SER A 101 1.24 8.43 -7.33
CA SER A 101 0.60 7.84 -6.16
C SER A 101 -0.42 6.79 -6.60
N TYR A 102 -0.85 5.98 -5.64
CA TYR A 102 -1.89 4.96 -5.82
C TYR A 102 -2.91 5.10 -4.71
N ASP A 103 -4.20 5.11 -5.07
CA ASP A 103 -5.25 4.89 -4.09
C ASP A 103 -5.20 3.44 -3.63
N VAL A 104 -5.44 3.21 -2.35
CA VAL A 104 -5.39 1.88 -1.74
C VAL A 104 -6.76 1.50 -1.22
N ASP A 105 -7.23 0.34 -1.61
CA ASP A 105 -8.38 -0.32 -0.99
C ASP A 105 -7.96 -1.70 -0.49
N ILE A 106 -8.17 -1.96 0.81
CA ILE A 106 -7.84 -3.24 1.44
C ILE A 106 -9.12 -3.86 1.98
N ASP A 107 -9.39 -5.08 1.56
CA ASP A 107 -10.45 -5.92 2.08
C ASP A 107 -9.86 -7.29 2.47
N GLY A 108 -9.77 -7.53 3.78
CA GLY A 108 -9.16 -8.75 4.30
C GLY A 108 -7.71 -8.93 3.83
N ASN A 109 -7.47 -9.98 3.08
CA ASN A 109 -6.15 -10.33 2.55
C ASN A 109 -5.89 -9.80 1.14
N MET A 110 -6.79 -8.99 0.61
CA MET A 110 -6.69 -8.41 -0.73
C MET A 110 -6.42 -6.92 -0.65
N MET A 111 -5.52 -6.44 -1.49
CA MET A 111 -5.22 -5.02 -1.67
C MET A 111 -5.35 -4.67 -3.14
N VAL A 112 -6.10 -3.61 -3.43
CA VAL A 112 -6.19 -3.03 -4.77
C VAL A 112 -5.48 -1.69 -4.77
N LEU A 113 -4.55 -1.53 -5.68
CA LEU A 113 -3.87 -0.26 -5.96
C LEU A 113 -4.43 0.32 -7.26
N THR A 114 -4.92 1.56 -7.20
CA THR A 114 -5.41 2.28 -8.38
C THR A 114 -4.49 3.45 -8.69
N ALA A 115 -3.88 3.43 -9.88
CA ALA A 115 -2.94 4.46 -10.30
C ALA A 115 -3.63 5.83 -10.44
N LYS A 116 -2.95 6.88 -9.98
CA LYS A 116 -3.42 8.28 -10.04
C LYS A 116 -2.75 9.08 -11.17
N ASN A 117 -2.42 8.42 -12.26
CA ASN A 117 -1.78 9.03 -13.44
C ASN A 117 -2.75 9.28 -14.60
N GLY A 118 -4.06 9.19 -14.37
CA GLY A 118 -5.11 9.37 -15.37
C GLY A 118 -5.46 8.10 -16.16
N THR A 119 -4.77 6.99 -15.93
CA THR A 119 -5.10 5.69 -16.56
C THR A 119 -6.12 4.88 -15.77
N ASP A 120 -6.23 5.16 -14.45
CA ASP A 120 -7.02 4.38 -13.50
C ASP A 120 -6.69 2.87 -13.54
N GLU A 121 -5.46 2.55 -13.90
CA GLU A 121 -4.96 1.17 -13.91
C GLU A 121 -5.01 0.58 -12.51
N MET A 122 -5.60 -0.59 -12.40
CA MET A 122 -5.76 -1.31 -11.14
C MET A 122 -4.87 -2.54 -11.10
N THR A 123 -4.20 -2.71 -9.98
CA THR A 123 -3.44 -3.92 -9.66
C THR A 123 -3.93 -4.52 -8.35
N THR A 124 -4.15 -5.83 -8.36
CA THR A 124 -4.62 -6.57 -7.19
C THR A 124 -3.50 -7.39 -6.59
N TYR A 125 -3.33 -7.28 -5.30
CA TYR A 125 -2.36 -8.02 -4.50
C TYR A 125 -3.07 -8.83 -3.43
N VAL A 126 -2.49 -9.97 -3.07
CA VAL A 126 -2.93 -10.80 -1.94
C VAL A 126 -1.83 -10.90 -0.90
N ARG A 127 -2.23 -11.02 0.37
CA ARG A 127 -1.26 -11.26 1.46
C ARG A 127 -0.52 -12.56 1.18
N ALA A 128 0.81 -12.50 1.14
CA ALA A 128 1.66 -13.65 0.96
C ALA A 128 3.06 -13.36 1.48
N GLU A 129 3.67 -14.34 2.11
CA GLU A 129 5.10 -14.24 2.46
C GLU A 129 5.95 -14.34 1.20
N VAL A 130 7.05 -13.60 1.17
CA VAL A 130 8.05 -13.73 0.12
C VAL A 130 8.84 -15.01 0.37
N PRO A 131 8.84 -15.97 -0.58
CA PRO A 131 9.58 -17.22 -0.41
C PRO A 131 11.07 -16.99 -0.14
N ALA A 132 11.66 -17.81 0.72
CA ALA A 132 13.07 -17.68 1.10
C ALA A 132 14.02 -17.85 -0.09
N ASP A 133 13.69 -18.72 -1.03
CA ASP A 133 14.45 -18.96 -2.25
C ASP A 133 14.40 -17.75 -3.22
N VAL A 134 13.27 -17.04 -3.27
CA VAL A 134 13.15 -15.79 -4.03
C VAL A 134 14.09 -14.73 -3.46
N LYS A 135 14.12 -14.56 -2.14
CA LYS A 135 15.03 -13.62 -1.48
C LYS A 135 16.49 -13.99 -1.67
N ALA A 136 16.83 -15.28 -1.59
CA ALA A 136 18.20 -15.76 -1.66
C ALA A 136 18.81 -15.67 -3.06
N ASN A 137 18.00 -15.77 -4.12
CA ASN A 137 18.47 -15.88 -5.51
C ASN A 137 18.17 -14.64 -6.37
N ALA A 138 17.57 -13.61 -5.79
CA ALA A 138 17.29 -12.38 -6.51
C ALA A 138 18.57 -11.58 -6.78
N LEU A 139 18.57 -10.85 -7.89
CA LEU A 139 19.62 -9.90 -8.25
C LEU A 139 19.26 -8.50 -7.76
N ASP A 140 20.14 -7.91 -6.97
CA ASP A 140 19.99 -6.54 -6.51
C ASP A 140 20.16 -5.53 -7.67
N LYS A 141 19.30 -4.50 -7.67
CA LYS A 141 19.28 -3.42 -8.66
C LYS A 141 19.40 -2.05 -7.98
#